data_ed7db781622d6b66e998f5c294ce2713
#
_entry.id   ed7db781622d6b66e998f5c294ce2713
#
_cell.length_a   1.000
_cell.length_b   1.000
_cell.length_c   1.000
_cell.angle_alpha   90.00
_cell.angle_beta   90.00
_cell.angle_gamma   90.00
#
_symmetry.space_group_name_H-M   'P 1'
#
loop_
_entity.id
_entity.type
_entity.pdbx_description
1 polymer ?
#
loop_
_entity_poly.entity_id
_entity_poly.type
_entity_poly.pdbx_seq_one_letter_code
_entity_poly.pdbx_strand_id
1 'polypeptide(L)'
;MSITSIAPKILDPVPGGKYLVNAMDWVINWAKANSLWPLTYGTSCCAIEMMSSSMARYDIARFGSEVFRASPRQADLFILAGTITKKMAPAMLTLWEQIPGPKYAIAMGACTISGGPFIYNNYSVVRGADRLIPIDVFVPGCPPRPEALFYGILKLREKIRSTESSRSPWKEGKIRDTDYGDHWKEVAETWAELEKIKDEEMAAARAEFKEKNPDYKSAFKPRPLPKEDLPVVEREHSSAVGRSNEQILKAVKSAFPEIQLAAPFGNEPIDFIVGKEAWVSFAKFAQEQLACDYLIDITAVDWPERIDIIAQFLSLGEGHKVFAKCSLPKPEDKNCLPEIQSITTVYPAAEWKEREVYDMFGVSFEGHPDLRRIFTEENFEGWPLRKDFEFPHLSRE
;
A
#
# COMPACT_ATOMS: atom_id res chain seq x y z
N MET A 1 -15.31 28.62 13.55
CA MET A 1 -14.03 28.52 14.32
C MET A 1 -14.28 27.67 15.54
N SER A 2 -13.48 26.66 15.77
CA SER A 2 -13.63 25.76 16.94
C SER A 2 -13.10 26.46 18.20
N ILE A 3 -13.75 26.29 19.34
CA ILE A 3 -13.30 26.78 20.67
C ILE A 3 -11.84 26.35 20.92
N THR A 4 -11.47 25.16 20.50
CA THR A 4 -10.14 24.59 20.63
C THR A 4 -9.05 25.31 19.84
N SER A 5 -9.39 26.09 18.80
CA SER A 5 -8.40 26.89 18.02
C SER A 5 -8.22 28.31 18.56
N ILE A 6 -9.15 28.78 19.38
CA ILE A 6 -9.14 30.12 19.96
C ILE A 6 -8.56 30.09 21.37
N ALA A 7 -8.82 29.01 22.14
CA ALA A 7 -8.40 28.87 23.51
C ALA A 7 -6.88 29.10 23.77
N PRO A 8 -5.95 28.55 22.98
CA PRO A 8 -4.53 28.80 23.17
C PRO A 8 -4.14 30.27 22.97
N LYS A 9 -4.76 30.94 21.99
CA LYS A 9 -4.47 32.35 21.65
C LYS A 9 -4.87 33.31 22.77
N ILE A 10 -5.92 32.95 23.53
CA ILE A 10 -6.46 33.77 24.61
C ILE A 10 -5.82 33.39 25.96
N LEU A 11 -5.64 32.10 26.22
CA LEU A 11 -5.24 31.60 27.55
C LEU A 11 -3.72 31.49 27.74
N ASP A 12 -2.93 31.25 26.68
CA ASP A 12 -1.47 31.11 26.80
C ASP A 12 -0.78 32.34 27.43
N PRO A 13 -1.20 33.60 27.13
CA PRO A 13 -0.61 34.78 27.75
C PRO A 13 -1.05 35.03 29.20
N VAL A 14 -2.09 34.30 29.68
CA VAL A 14 -2.59 34.46 31.05
C VAL A 14 -1.80 33.57 32.01
N PRO A 15 -1.43 34.03 33.22
CA PRO A 15 -0.79 33.21 34.24
C PRO A 15 -1.67 31.99 34.56
N GLY A 16 -1.09 30.77 34.41
CA GLY A 16 -1.83 29.51 34.57
C GLY A 16 -2.66 29.05 33.36
N GLY A 17 -2.82 29.85 32.32
CA GLY A 17 -3.59 29.53 31.14
C GLY A 17 -3.07 28.33 30.38
N LYS A 18 -1.76 28.10 30.36
CA LYS A 18 -1.16 26.89 29.75
C LYS A 18 -1.62 25.59 30.39
N TYR A 19 -1.83 25.57 31.72
CA TYR A 19 -2.34 24.39 32.40
C TYR A 19 -3.78 24.08 32.02
N LEU A 20 -4.61 25.10 31.83
CA LEU A 20 -5.98 24.94 31.36
C LEU A 20 -6.04 24.43 29.92
N VAL A 21 -5.18 24.97 29.03
CA VAL A 21 -5.08 24.51 27.64
C VAL A 21 -4.64 23.06 27.59
N ASN A 22 -3.62 22.68 28.36
CA ASN A 22 -3.14 21.29 28.41
C ASN A 22 -4.21 20.33 28.97
N ALA A 23 -4.94 20.73 29.99
CA ALA A 23 -6.05 19.93 30.53
C ALA A 23 -7.18 19.74 29.51
N MET A 24 -7.54 20.81 28.77
CA MET A 24 -8.51 20.73 27.69
C MET A 24 -8.01 19.83 26.54
N ASP A 25 -6.75 19.93 26.17
CA ASP A 25 -6.14 19.07 25.15
C ASP A 25 -6.19 17.61 25.56
N TRP A 26 -5.88 17.31 26.81
CA TRP A 26 -5.95 15.96 27.33
C TRP A 26 -7.37 15.39 27.25
N VAL A 27 -8.39 16.13 27.68
CA VAL A 27 -9.81 15.71 27.62
C VAL A 27 -10.27 15.50 26.19
N ILE A 28 -9.95 16.43 25.29
CA ILE A 28 -10.32 16.36 23.88
C ILE A 28 -9.66 15.16 23.21
N ASN A 29 -8.37 14.95 23.44
CA ASN A 29 -7.63 13.83 22.87
C ASN A 29 -8.09 12.50 23.44
N TRP A 30 -8.41 12.45 24.72
CA TRP A 30 -9.03 11.26 25.35
C TRP A 30 -10.36 10.92 24.69
N ALA A 31 -11.23 11.90 24.48
CA ALA A 31 -12.53 11.69 23.84
C ALA A 31 -12.36 11.19 22.39
N LYS A 32 -11.50 11.85 21.61
CA LYS A 32 -11.22 11.43 20.22
C LYS A 32 -10.62 10.04 20.14
N ALA A 33 -9.65 9.73 21.00
CA ALA A 33 -8.98 8.43 20.99
C ALA A 33 -9.93 7.27 21.35
N ASN A 34 -11.00 7.53 22.10
CA ASN A 34 -11.97 6.51 22.54
C ASN A 34 -13.25 6.46 21.68
N SER A 35 -13.41 7.33 20.70
CA SER A 35 -14.57 7.37 19.81
C SER A 35 -14.12 7.72 18.40
N LEU A 36 -13.50 6.74 17.71
CA LEU A 36 -13.08 6.83 16.31
C LEU A 36 -14.16 6.20 15.44
N TRP A 37 -14.71 6.96 14.52
CA TRP A 37 -15.78 6.50 13.62
C TRP A 37 -15.25 6.19 12.24
N PRO A 38 -15.09 4.90 11.91
CA PRO A 38 -14.55 4.51 10.62
C PRO A 38 -15.50 4.84 9.46
N LEU A 39 -14.93 5.29 8.33
CA LEU A 39 -15.65 5.36 7.07
C LEU A 39 -15.81 3.94 6.49
N THR A 40 -17.01 3.62 6.04
CA THR A 40 -17.29 2.36 5.34
C THR A 40 -16.62 2.38 3.95
N TYR A 41 -15.41 1.82 3.87
CA TYR A 41 -14.63 1.75 2.64
C TYR A 41 -13.84 0.44 2.60
N GLY A 42 -13.90 -0.26 1.48
CA GLY A 42 -13.15 -1.50 1.29
C GLY A 42 -13.14 -1.88 -0.19
N THR A 43 -12.01 -2.35 -0.69
CA THR A 43 -11.79 -2.59 -2.12
C THR A 43 -11.46 -4.02 -2.48
N SER A 44 -10.98 -4.83 -1.53
CA SER A 44 -10.62 -6.23 -1.78
C SER A 44 -10.59 -7.07 -0.50
N CYS A 45 -9.80 -8.14 -0.46
CA CYS A 45 -9.78 -9.13 0.63
C CYS A 45 -9.54 -8.55 2.04
N CYS A 46 -8.76 -7.48 2.18
CA CYS A 46 -8.59 -6.82 3.49
C CYS A 46 -9.90 -6.23 4.03
N ALA A 47 -10.85 -5.87 3.16
CA ALA A 47 -12.16 -5.39 3.59
C ALA A 47 -12.98 -6.51 4.27
N ILE A 48 -12.84 -7.76 3.82
CA ILE A 48 -13.50 -8.91 4.44
C ILE A 48 -12.94 -9.14 5.85
N GLU A 49 -11.62 -9.00 6.01
CA GLU A 49 -10.98 -9.11 7.32
C GLU A 49 -11.34 -7.94 8.24
N MET A 50 -11.47 -6.73 7.69
CA MET A 50 -12.01 -5.58 8.41
C MET A 50 -13.46 -5.82 8.86
N MET A 51 -14.31 -6.42 8.03
CA MET A 51 -15.67 -6.79 8.43
C MET A 51 -15.66 -7.84 9.54
N SER A 52 -14.74 -8.82 9.49
CA SER A 52 -14.62 -9.83 10.55
C SER A 52 -14.24 -9.22 11.89
N SER A 53 -13.53 -8.09 11.91
CA SER A 53 -13.17 -7.37 13.13
C SER A 53 -14.38 -6.78 13.87
N SER A 54 -15.50 -6.55 13.18
CA SER A 54 -16.77 -6.07 13.76
C SER A 54 -17.71 -7.21 14.17
N MET A 55 -17.32 -8.47 13.94
CA MET A 55 -18.15 -9.63 14.27
C MET A 55 -17.99 -10.07 15.73
N ALA A 56 -18.90 -10.92 16.22
CA ALA A 56 -19.00 -11.35 17.61
C ALA A 56 -17.69 -11.93 18.20
N ARG A 57 -16.81 -12.54 17.40
CA ARG A 57 -15.54 -13.11 17.89
C ARG A 57 -14.54 -12.03 18.29
N TYR A 58 -14.50 -10.91 17.57
CA TYR A 58 -13.44 -9.90 17.70
C TYR A 58 -13.94 -8.58 18.31
N ASP A 59 -15.09 -8.11 17.93
CA ASP A 59 -15.80 -6.96 18.52
C ASP A 59 -14.97 -5.67 18.64
N ILE A 60 -14.82 -4.96 17.53
CA ILE A 60 -14.12 -3.66 17.45
C ILE A 60 -14.76 -2.58 18.34
N ALA A 61 -16.00 -2.79 18.81
CA ALA A 61 -16.71 -1.90 19.72
C ALA A 61 -15.93 -1.65 21.02
N ARG A 62 -15.19 -2.66 21.50
CA ARG A 62 -14.34 -2.56 22.70
C ARG A 62 -13.25 -1.49 22.56
N PHE A 63 -12.93 -1.11 21.32
CA PHE A 63 -11.93 -0.09 21.01
C PHE A 63 -12.57 1.26 20.66
N GLY A 64 -13.90 1.40 20.76
CA GLY A 64 -14.61 2.63 20.46
C GLY A 64 -14.73 2.96 18.98
N SER A 65 -14.61 1.94 18.10
CA SER A 65 -14.62 2.10 16.64
C SER A 65 -15.74 1.29 15.99
N GLU A 66 -16.84 1.07 16.69
CA GLU A 66 -17.98 0.27 16.23
C GLU A 66 -18.78 0.97 15.13
N VAL A 67 -18.85 2.29 15.16
CA VAL A 67 -19.79 3.05 14.35
C VAL A 67 -19.21 3.31 12.96
N PHE A 68 -19.40 2.36 12.05
CA PHE A 68 -19.08 2.55 10.64
C PHE A 68 -20.04 3.52 9.97
N ARG A 69 -19.51 4.58 9.37
CA ARG A 69 -20.31 5.61 8.69
C ARG A 69 -20.21 5.46 7.19
N ALA A 70 -21.35 5.49 6.49
CA ALA A 70 -21.39 5.50 5.04
C ALA A 70 -21.06 6.89 4.46
N SER A 71 -21.32 7.97 5.22
CA SER A 71 -20.99 9.32 4.82
C SER A 71 -19.62 9.75 5.34
N PRO A 72 -18.69 10.21 4.47
CA PRO A 72 -17.39 10.69 4.90
C PRO A 72 -17.49 11.92 5.82
N ARG A 73 -18.55 12.72 5.71
CA ARG A 73 -18.77 13.89 6.57
C ARG A 73 -19.10 13.55 8.02
N GLN A 74 -19.40 12.29 8.31
CA GLN A 74 -19.68 11.78 9.65
C GLN A 74 -18.60 10.88 10.18
N ALA A 75 -17.56 10.62 9.42
CA ALA A 75 -16.41 9.79 9.82
C ALA A 75 -15.21 10.67 10.21
N ASP A 76 -14.34 10.13 11.04
CA ASP A 76 -13.05 10.74 11.40
C ASP A 76 -11.88 9.79 11.19
N LEU A 77 -12.14 8.51 10.95
CA LEU A 77 -11.14 7.49 10.66
C LEU A 77 -11.37 6.89 9.27
N PHE A 78 -10.33 6.93 8.43
CA PHE A 78 -10.33 6.28 7.13
C PHE A 78 -9.47 5.02 7.16
N ILE A 79 -10.10 3.85 7.21
CA ILE A 79 -9.41 2.56 7.11
C ILE A 79 -9.38 2.18 5.63
N LEU A 80 -8.20 2.24 5.03
CA LEU A 80 -7.97 1.84 3.65
C LEU A 80 -7.72 0.34 3.62
N ALA A 81 -8.72 -0.44 3.25
CA ALA A 81 -8.67 -1.90 3.29
C ALA A 81 -8.70 -2.48 1.88
N GLY A 82 -7.54 -2.87 1.36
CA GLY A 82 -7.41 -3.57 0.10
C GLY A 82 -6.68 -2.82 -1.01
N THR A 83 -6.72 -3.37 -2.21
CA THR A 83 -6.02 -2.85 -3.38
C THR A 83 -6.62 -1.52 -3.85
N ILE A 84 -5.78 -0.52 -4.03
CA ILE A 84 -6.19 0.78 -4.57
C ILE A 84 -5.88 0.80 -6.06
N THR A 85 -6.95 0.85 -6.87
CA THR A 85 -6.77 0.99 -8.31
C THR A 85 -6.65 2.45 -8.70
N LYS A 86 -5.91 2.72 -9.77
CA LYS A 86 -5.75 4.07 -10.31
C LYS A 86 -7.11 4.71 -10.64
N LYS A 87 -8.09 3.92 -11.10
CA LYS A 87 -9.47 4.41 -11.36
C LYS A 87 -10.23 4.81 -10.09
N MET A 88 -9.94 4.16 -8.95
CA MET A 88 -10.54 4.48 -7.65
C MET A 88 -9.80 5.58 -6.89
N ALA A 89 -8.56 5.87 -7.24
CA ALA A 89 -7.75 6.86 -6.55
C ALA A 89 -8.39 8.26 -6.49
N PRO A 90 -9.00 8.81 -7.56
CA PRO A 90 -9.71 10.10 -7.48
C PRO A 90 -10.89 10.07 -6.51
N ALA A 91 -11.67 8.99 -6.52
CA ALA A 91 -12.79 8.83 -5.59
C ALA A 91 -12.32 8.76 -4.14
N MET A 92 -11.20 8.05 -3.90
CA MET A 92 -10.59 7.97 -2.57
C MET A 92 -10.11 9.34 -2.08
N LEU A 93 -9.47 10.14 -2.94
CA LEU A 93 -9.07 11.52 -2.63
C LEU A 93 -10.28 12.38 -2.28
N THR A 94 -11.34 12.31 -3.07
CA THR A 94 -12.60 13.05 -2.82
C THR A 94 -13.20 12.65 -1.47
N LEU A 95 -13.20 11.35 -1.12
CA LEU A 95 -13.69 10.89 0.18
C LEU A 95 -12.82 11.44 1.32
N TRP A 96 -11.49 11.40 1.15
CA TRP A 96 -10.56 11.95 2.14
C TRP A 96 -10.77 13.45 2.37
N GLU A 97 -10.97 14.23 1.32
CA GLU A 97 -11.23 15.67 1.42
C GLU A 97 -12.55 15.98 2.13
N GLN A 98 -13.56 15.13 1.95
CA GLN A 98 -14.87 15.28 2.57
C GLN A 98 -14.91 14.92 4.06
N ILE A 99 -13.94 14.18 4.57
CA ILE A 99 -13.82 13.88 6.01
C ILE A 99 -13.43 15.17 6.74
N PRO A 100 -14.21 15.60 7.76
CA PRO A 100 -13.89 16.80 8.52
C PRO A 100 -12.64 16.60 9.37
N GLY A 101 -11.86 17.66 9.56
CA GLY A 101 -10.71 17.59 10.47
C GLY A 101 -11.08 17.69 11.95
N PRO A 102 -10.33 17.07 12.85
CA PRO A 102 -9.17 16.23 12.61
C PRO A 102 -9.55 14.85 12.09
N LYS A 103 -8.80 14.35 11.12
CA LYS A 103 -9.04 13.08 10.46
C LYS A 103 -7.79 12.22 10.46
N TYR A 104 -7.97 10.91 10.44
CA TYR A 104 -6.91 9.92 10.56
C TYR A 104 -7.04 8.85 9.50
N ALA A 105 -5.91 8.29 9.06
CA ALA A 105 -5.89 7.22 8.06
C ALA A 105 -5.05 6.03 8.52
N ILE A 106 -5.61 4.83 8.35
CA ILE A 106 -4.92 3.56 8.55
C ILE A 106 -4.79 2.85 7.20
N ALA A 107 -3.57 2.51 6.79
CA ALA A 107 -3.33 1.65 5.64
C ALA A 107 -3.32 0.18 6.10
N MET A 108 -4.35 -0.59 5.71
CA MET A 108 -4.51 -1.99 6.08
C MET A 108 -4.15 -2.92 4.92
N GLY A 109 -3.09 -3.69 5.12
CA GLY A 109 -2.63 -4.73 4.20
C GLY A 109 -1.57 -4.32 3.21
N ALA A 110 -0.82 -5.28 2.69
CA ALA A 110 0.32 -5.07 1.79
C ALA A 110 -0.05 -4.27 0.54
N CYS A 111 -1.24 -4.54 -0.05
CA CYS A 111 -1.71 -3.81 -1.24
C CYS A 111 -1.87 -2.31 -0.98
N THR A 112 -2.41 -1.93 0.18
CA THR A 112 -2.60 -0.53 0.56
C THR A 112 -1.28 0.14 0.93
N ILE A 113 -0.35 -0.63 1.50
CA ILE A 113 0.95 -0.11 1.94
C ILE A 113 1.88 0.14 0.75
N SER A 114 2.00 -0.81 -0.18
CA SER A 114 3.02 -0.76 -1.25
C SER A 114 2.57 -1.31 -2.60
N GLY A 115 1.30 -1.72 -2.72
CA GLY A 115 0.81 -2.47 -3.87
C GLY A 115 0.83 -3.99 -3.66
N GLY A 116 1.55 -4.50 -2.65
CA GLY A 116 1.60 -5.91 -2.29
C GLY A 116 1.96 -6.82 -3.47
N PRO A 117 1.20 -7.90 -3.70
CA PRO A 117 1.43 -8.81 -4.83
C PRO A 117 1.33 -8.14 -6.21
N PHE A 118 0.72 -6.94 -6.30
CA PHE A 118 0.51 -6.20 -7.54
C PHE A 118 1.51 -5.06 -7.75
N ILE A 119 2.60 -5.05 -6.99
CA ILE A 119 3.61 -3.99 -7.05
C ILE A 119 4.30 -3.89 -8.42
N TYR A 120 4.40 -5.01 -9.14
CA TYR A 120 5.15 -5.08 -10.37
C TYR A 120 4.41 -4.39 -11.50
N ASN A 121 4.95 -3.27 -11.98
CA ASN A 121 4.56 -2.52 -13.20
C ASN A 121 3.11 -2.69 -13.66
N ASN A 122 2.19 -2.74 -12.70
CA ASN A 122 0.79 -2.95 -12.97
C ASN A 122 0.17 -1.61 -13.40
N TYR A 123 -0.37 -1.59 -14.61
CA TYR A 123 -1.05 -0.42 -15.16
C TYR A 123 -2.25 0.05 -14.32
N SER A 124 -2.82 -0.80 -13.49
CA SER A 124 -4.08 -0.53 -12.79
C SER A 124 -3.95 -0.23 -11.30
N VAL A 125 -2.83 -0.58 -10.64
CA VAL A 125 -2.68 -0.49 -9.19
C VAL A 125 -1.78 0.66 -8.76
N VAL A 126 -2.18 1.36 -7.70
CA VAL A 126 -1.35 2.38 -7.04
C VAL A 126 -0.45 1.69 -6.03
N ARG A 127 0.84 1.96 -6.07
CA ARG A 127 1.85 1.35 -5.20
C ARG A 127 1.93 2.04 -3.83
N GLY A 128 0.85 2.01 -3.09
CA GLY A 128 0.74 2.56 -1.74
C GLY A 128 -0.20 3.75 -1.62
N ALA A 129 -1.02 3.74 -0.57
CA ALA A 129 -1.98 4.78 -0.25
C ALA A 129 -1.32 6.08 0.21
N ASP A 130 -0.14 5.99 0.78
CA ASP A 130 0.68 7.10 1.23
C ASP A 130 1.10 8.06 0.10
N ARG A 131 0.96 7.63 -1.15
CA ARG A 131 1.14 8.48 -2.34
C ARG A 131 -0.07 9.37 -2.63
N LEU A 132 -1.21 9.03 -2.06
CA LEU A 132 -2.48 9.71 -2.33
C LEU A 132 -2.94 10.53 -1.14
N ILE A 133 -2.77 10.00 0.08
CA ILE A 133 -3.18 10.64 1.33
C ILE A 133 -2.16 10.38 2.43
N PRO A 134 -2.05 11.25 3.44
CA PRO A 134 -1.18 11.00 4.59
C PRO A 134 -1.70 9.81 5.40
N ILE A 135 -0.83 8.84 5.68
CA ILE A 135 -1.15 7.67 6.48
C ILE A 135 -0.59 7.85 7.89
N ASP A 136 -1.42 7.60 8.89
CA ASP A 136 -1.04 7.68 10.30
C ASP A 136 -0.44 6.39 10.84
N VAL A 137 -1.00 5.25 10.43
CA VAL A 137 -0.60 3.92 10.88
C VAL A 137 -0.64 2.94 9.72
N PHE A 138 0.39 2.12 9.61
CA PHE A 138 0.46 1.00 8.68
C PHE A 138 0.17 -0.31 9.42
N VAL A 139 -0.78 -1.11 8.91
CA VAL A 139 -1.14 -2.43 9.43
C VAL A 139 -0.78 -3.48 8.38
N PRO A 140 0.38 -4.12 8.51
CA PRO A 140 0.88 -5.06 7.53
C PRO A 140 0.20 -6.43 7.61
N GLY A 141 0.23 -7.15 6.49
CA GLY A 141 -0.35 -8.47 6.28
C GLY A 141 -1.01 -8.60 4.91
N CYS A 142 -1.32 -9.83 4.48
CA CYS A 142 -1.99 -10.08 3.20
C CYS A 142 -2.98 -11.25 3.29
N PRO A 143 -4.20 -11.02 3.86
CA PRO A 143 -4.65 -9.88 4.66
C PRO A 143 -4.08 -9.89 6.09
N PRO A 144 -4.00 -8.74 6.76
CA PRO A 144 -3.68 -8.70 8.19
C PRO A 144 -4.85 -9.25 9.00
N ARG A 145 -4.54 -10.01 10.05
CA ARG A 145 -5.56 -10.55 10.96
C ARG A 145 -6.28 -9.42 11.72
N PRO A 146 -7.50 -9.63 12.23
CA PRO A 146 -8.24 -8.63 12.99
C PRO A 146 -7.46 -8.07 14.19
N GLU A 147 -6.66 -8.92 14.86
CA GLU A 147 -5.84 -8.51 15.99
C GLU A 147 -4.76 -7.48 15.58
N ALA A 148 -4.22 -7.62 14.37
CA ALA A 148 -3.26 -6.65 13.82
C ALA A 148 -3.93 -5.30 13.56
N LEU A 149 -5.18 -5.28 13.07
CA LEU A 149 -5.95 -4.05 12.93
C LEU A 149 -6.23 -3.40 14.30
N PHE A 150 -6.59 -4.18 15.31
CA PHE A 150 -6.79 -3.67 16.67
C PHE A 150 -5.50 -3.06 17.22
N TYR A 151 -4.37 -3.69 17.02
CA TYR A 151 -3.08 -3.13 17.40
C TYR A 151 -2.81 -1.81 16.68
N GLY A 152 -3.13 -1.72 15.39
CA GLY A 152 -3.06 -0.48 14.62
C GLY A 152 -3.95 0.63 15.19
N ILE A 153 -5.18 0.32 15.58
CA ILE A 153 -6.08 1.26 16.23
C ILE A 153 -5.53 1.71 17.59
N LEU A 154 -4.96 0.80 18.37
CA LEU A 154 -4.32 1.15 19.66
C LEU A 154 -3.12 2.08 19.45
N LYS A 155 -2.30 1.85 18.44
CA LYS A 155 -1.19 2.75 18.06
C LYS A 155 -1.68 4.12 17.60
N LEU A 156 -2.76 4.16 16.84
CA LEU A 156 -3.39 5.43 16.46
C LEU A 156 -3.92 6.19 17.69
N ARG A 157 -4.56 5.49 18.63
CA ARG A 157 -5.04 6.10 19.88
C ARG A 157 -3.89 6.67 20.72
N GLU A 158 -2.76 5.97 20.79
CA GLU A 158 -1.55 6.45 21.44
C GLU A 158 -1.04 7.73 20.78
N LYS A 159 -0.95 7.74 19.44
CA LYS A 159 -0.59 8.93 18.64
C LYS A 159 -1.53 10.11 18.89
N ILE A 160 -2.84 9.89 18.92
CA ILE A 160 -3.84 10.93 19.17
C ILE A 160 -3.66 11.51 20.58
N ARG A 161 -3.43 10.68 21.60
CA ARG A 161 -3.23 11.12 22.99
C ARG A 161 -1.95 11.93 23.20
N SER A 162 -0.89 11.61 22.44
CA SER A 162 0.39 12.32 22.50
C SER A 162 0.38 13.65 21.73
N THR A 163 -0.62 13.93 20.89
CA THR A 163 -0.69 15.12 20.06
C THR A 163 -1.29 16.30 20.85
N GLU A 164 -0.67 17.48 20.75
CA GLU A 164 -1.27 18.71 21.26
C GLU A 164 -2.47 19.13 20.41
N SER A 165 -3.67 18.78 20.84
CA SER A 165 -4.90 18.93 20.06
C SER A 165 -5.25 20.39 19.77
N SER A 166 -4.97 21.30 20.69
CA SER A 166 -5.22 22.74 20.54
C SER A 166 -4.20 23.43 19.62
N ARG A 167 -3.01 22.87 19.52
CA ARG A 167 -1.88 23.36 18.70
C ARG A 167 -1.62 22.49 17.48
N SER A 168 -2.51 21.57 17.17
CA SER A 168 -2.36 20.68 16.04
C SER A 168 -2.22 21.46 14.73
N PRO A 169 -1.29 21.10 13.83
CA PRO A 169 -1.12 21.72 12.52
C PRO A 169 -2.41 21.78 11.69
N TRP A 170 -3.34 20.84 11.93
CA TRP A 170 -4.69 20.84 11.34
C TRP A 170 -5.50 22.11 11.69
N LYS A 171 -5.24 22.74 12.84
CA LYS A 171 -5.94 23.93 13.29
C LYS A 171 -5.26 25.22 12.84
N GLU A 172 -3.97 25.17 12.56
CA GLU A 172 -3.20 26.30 12.07
C GLU A 172 -3.30 26.50 10.56
N GLY A 173 -4.12 25.68 9.88
CA GLY A 173 -4.19 25.67 8.41
C GLY A 173 -2.94 25.06 7.75
N LYS A 174 -1.95 24.68 8.55
CA LYS A 174 -0.83 23.85 8.13
C LYS A 174 -1.28 22.39 8.10
N ILE A 175 -2.27 22.08 7.27
CA ILE A 175 -2.51 20.71 6.86
C ILE A 175 -1.15 20.24 6.35
N ARG A 176 -0.77 19.03 6.70
CA ARG A 176 0.33 18.37 6.00
C ARG A 176 -0.13 18.20 4.56
N ASP A 177 0.09 19.21 3.78
CA ASP A 177 0.01 19.15 2.35
C ASP A 177 1.20 18.31 1.92
N THR A 178 1.01 17.01 1.94
CA THR A 178 1.90 16.12 1.24
C THR A 178 1.65 16.37 -0.23
N ASP A 179 2.72 16.56 -1.00
CA ASP A 179 2.70 16.82 -2.44
C ASP A 179 2.15 15.68 -3.30
N TYR A 180 1.03 15.16 -2.90
CA TYR A 180 0.34 14.16 -3.69
C TYR A 180 -0.33 14.77 -4.92
N GLY A 181 -0.53 16.11 -4.92
CA GLY A 181 -1.14 16.83 -6.03
C GLY A 181 -0.31 16.79 -7.32
N ASP A 182 1.01 16.97 -7.21
CA ASP A 182 1.87 17.00 -8.40
C ASP A 182 2.12 15.58 -8.93
N HIS A 183 2.34 14.61 -8.05
CA HIS A 183 2.43 13.23 -8.48
C HIS A 183 1.11 12.73 -9.10
N TRP A 184 -0.02 13.21 -8.61
CA TRP A 184 -1.32 12.86 -9.21
C TRP A 184 -1.52 13.52 -10.57
N LYS A 185 -1.03 14.75 -10.78
CA LYS A 185 -1.02 15.39 -12.11
C LYS A 185 -0.20 14.56 -13.10
N GLU A 186 1.01 14.17 -12.72
CA GLU A 186 1.88 13.32 -13.52
C GLU A 186 1.24 11.95 -13.83
N VAL A 187 0.62 11.33 -12.82
CA VAL A 187 -0.15 10.08 -12.98
C VAL A 187 -1.38 10.31 -13.85
N ALA A 188 -2.09 11.43 -13.71
CA ALA A 188 -3.27 11.74 -14.52
C ALA A 188 -2.90 12.06 -15.98
N GLU A 189 -1.79 12.76 -16.21
CA GLU A 189 -1.25 13.03 -17.54
C GLU A 189 -0.79 11.74 -18.23
N THR A 190 -0.02 10.91 -17.52
CA THR A 190 0.39 9.58 -18.00
C THR A 190 -0.82 8.68 -18.30
N TRP A 191 -1.88 8.77 -17.48
CA TRP A 191 -3.14 8.07 -17.71
C TRP A 191 -3.86 8.58 -18.96
N ALA A 192 -3.93 9.89 -19.14
CA ALA A 192 -4.57 10.47 -20.32
C ALA A 192 -3.84 10.07 -21.61
N GLU A 193 -2.51 9.96 -21.55
CA GLU A 193 -1.72 9.44 -22.66
C GLU A 193 -1.94 7.95 -22.89
N LEU A 194 -1.93 7.12 -21.82
CA LEU A 194 -2.20 5.68 -21.90
C LEU A 194 -3.64 5.39 -22.33
N GLU A 195 -4.63 6.21 -21.91
CA GLU A 195 -6.00 6.09 -22.40
C GLU A 195 -6.10 6.43 -23.88
N LYS A 196 -5.39 7.44 -24.37
CA LYS A 196 -5.35 7.77 -25.80
C LYS A 196 -4.77 6.61 -26.61
N ILE A 197 -3.60 6.07 -26.20
CA ILE A 197 -2.96 4.92 -26.86
C ILE A 197 -3.89 3.70 -26.83
N LYS A 198 -4.49 3.43 -25.70
CA LYS A 198 -5.44 2.31 -25.54
C LYS A 198 -6.73 2.52 -26.35
N ASP A 199 -7.23 3.75 -26.43
CA ASP A 199 -8.40 4.05 -27.24
C ASP A 199 -8.11 3.93 -28.74
N GLU A 200 -6.89 4.29 -29.19
CA GLU A 200 -6.42 4.10 -30.55
C GLU A 200 -6.26 2.61 -30.89
N GLU A 201 -5.59 1.84 -30.01
CA GLU A 201 -5.46 0.38 -30.15
C GLU A 201 -6.82 -0.33 -30.11
N MET A 202 -7.71 0.08 -29.19
CA MET A 202 -9.06 -0.47 -29.11
C MET A 202 -9.92 -0.05 -30.31
N ALA A 203 -9.73 1.14 -30.86
CA ALA A 203 -10.42 1.58 -32.06
C ALA A 203 -9.98 0.76 -33.28
N ALA A 204 -8.66 0.50 -33.42
CA ALA A 204 -8.11 -0.36 -34.45
C ALA A 204 -8.62 -1.82 -34.31
N ALA A 205 -8.56 -2.38 -33.11
CA ALA A 205 -9.08 -3.72 -32.84
C ALA A 205 -10.59 -3.84 -33.06
N ARG A 206 -11.38 -2.78 -32.74
CA ARG A 206 -12.82 -2.72 -33.03
C ARG A 206 -13.11 -2.60 -34.52
N ALA A 207 -12.27 -1.89 -35.27
CA ALA A 207 -12.40 -1.82 -36.72
C ALA A 207 -12.15 -3.19 -37.37
N GLU A 208 -11.07 -3.85 -36.97
CA GLU A 208 -10.74 -5.21 -37.41
C GLU A 208 -11.83 -6.25 -37.04
N PHE A 209 -12.36 -6.15 -35.82
CA PHE A 209 -13.47 -7.01 -35.38
C PHE A 209 -14.75 -6.78 -36.16
N LYS A 210 -15.09 -5.50 -36.48
CA LYS A 210 -16.24 -5.16 -37.31
C LYS A 210 -16.11 -5.68 -38.74
N GLU A 211 -14.91 -5.61 -39.29
CA GLU A 211 -14.62 -6.13 -40.62
C GLU A 211 -14.79 -7.66 -40.69
N LYS A 212 -14.34 -8.36 -39.64
CA LYS A 212 -14.49 -9.81 -39.51
C LYS A 212 -15.93 -10.26 -39.13
N ASN A 213 -16.74 -9.39 -38.53
CA ASN A 213 -18.07 -9.73 -38.04
C ASN A 213 -19.09 -8.63 -38.39
N PRO A 214 -19.49 -8.49 -39.66
CA PRO A 214 -20.37 -7.40 -40.12
C PRO A 214 -21.76 -7.38 -39.50
N ASP A 215 -22.25 -8.52 -39.02
CA ASP A 215 -23.60 -8.67 -38.43
C ASP A 215 -23.62 -8.45 -36.89
N TYR A 216 -22.48 -8.14 -36.25
CA TYR A 216 -22.42 -7.94 -34.82
C TYR A 216 -23.02 -6.60 -34.40
N LYS A 217 -24.18 -6.64 -33.75
CA LYS A 217 -24.80 -5.48 -33.13
C LYS A 217 -24.41 -5.43 -31.63
N SER A 218 -23.51 -4.49 -31.29
CA SER A 218 -23.17 -4.24 -29.89
C SER A 218 -24.39 -3.75 -29.11
N ALA A 219 -24.83 -4.49 -28.10
CA ALA A 219 -25.87 -4.10 -27.18
C ALA A 219 -25.40 -3.04 -26.15
N PHE A 220 -24.11 -2.76 -26.09
CA PHE A 220 -23.51 -1.89 -25.08
C PHE A 220 -23.15 -0.52 -25.70
N LYS A 221 -23.89 0.52 -25.34
CA LYS A 221 -23.49 1.91 -25.58
C LYS A 221 -22.67 2.38 -24.38
N PRO A 222 -21.35 2.66 -24.51
CA PRO A 222 -20.57 3.21 -23.43
C PRO A 222 -21.15 4.57 -23.03
N ARG A 223 -21.43 4.74 -21.74
CA ARG A 223 -21.84 6.04 -21.17
C ARG A 223 -20.61 6.95 -21.21
N PRO A 224 -20.64 8.12 -21.83
CA PRO A 224 -19.53 9.05 -21.77
C PRO A 224 -19.27 9.43 -20.30
N LEU A 225 -18.03 9.28 -19.85
CA LEU A 225 -17.59 9.76 -18.55
C LEU A 225 -17.68 11.29 -18.56
N PRO A 226 -18.23 11.93 -17.50
CA PRO A 226 -18.23 13.38 -17.42
C PRO A 226 -16.78 13.87 -17.42
N LYS A 227 -16.44 14.73 -18.37
CA LYS A 227 -15.20 15.49 -18.39
C LYS A 227 -15.38 16.67 -17.44
N GLU A 228 -15.25 16.43 -16.15
CA GLU A 228 -15.10 17.50 -15.18
C GLU A 228 -13.61 17.70 -14.94
N ASP A 229 -13.13 18.90 -15.25
CA ASP A 229 -11.80 19.34 -14.87
C ASP A 229 -11.73 19.37 -13.34
N LEU A 230 -10.99 18.44 -12.76
CA LEU A 230 -10.75 18.42 -11.33
C LEU A 230 -9.93 19.67 -10.96
N PRO A 231 -10.36 20.45 -9.95
CA PRO A 231 -9.61 21.63 -9.54
C PRO A 231 -8.22 21.23 -9.05
N VAL A 232 -7.20 21.80 -9.70
CA VAL A 232 -5.81 21.65 -9.29
C VAL A 232 -5.58 22.48 -8.05
N VAL A 233 -5.38 21.85 -6.91
CA VAL A 233 -5.01 22.52 -5.67
C VAL A 233 -3.48 22.55 -5.59
N GLU A 234 -2.88 23.73 -5.69
CA GLU A 234 -1.47 23.94 -5.42
C GLU A 234 -1.17 23.74 -3.92
N ARG A 235 -0.21 22.90 -3.58
CA ARG A 235 0.10 22.52 -2.20
C ARG A 235 1.61 22.59 -1.94
N GLU A 236 2.01 23.21 -0.83
CA GLU A 236 3.39 23.32 -0.42
C GLU A 236 3.94 22.05 0.24
N HIS A 237 5.18 21.69 -0.07
CA HIS A 237 5.87 20.50 0.38
C HIS A 237 6.10 20.45 1.89
N SER A 238 5.60 19.46 2.59
CA SER A 238 6.03 19.12 3.93
C SER A 238 6.87 17.84 3.92
N SER A 239 8.12 17.97 4.34
CA SER A 239 9.06 16.85 4.46
C SER A 239 8.46 15.72 5.30
N ALA A 240 8.27 14.55 4.69
CA ALA A 240 8.02 13.33 5.41
C ALA A 240 9.13 13.12 6.44
N VAL A 241 8.78 12.75 7.67
CA VAL A 241 9.73 12.28 8.67
C VAL A 241 10.23 10.92 8.17
N GLY A 242 11.40 10.92 7.51
CA GLY A 242 12.00 9.71 6.96
C GLY A 242 13.24 10.07 6.13
N ARG A 243 14.06 9.06 5.83
CA ARG A 243 15.22 9.28 4.96
C ARG A 243 14.77 9.61 3.56
N SER A 244 15.37 10.63 2.96
CA SER A 244 15.11 10.96 1.55
C SER A 244 15.61 9.81 0.63
N ASN A 245 15.00 9.67 -0.53
CA ASN A 245 15.44 8.70 -1.53
C ASN A 245 16.93 8.86 -1.89
N GLU A 246 17.44 10.09 -1.89
CA GLU A 246 18.85 10.37 -2.14
C GLU A 246 19.78 9.83 -1.03
N GLN A 247 19.35 9.92 0.23
CA GLN A 247 20.10 9.38 1.37
C GLN A 247 20.15 7.86 1.33
N ILE A 248 19.00 7.22 1.02
CA ILE A 248 18.91 5.76 0.86
C ILE A 248 19.80 5.31 -0.29
N LEU A 249 19.71 5.98 -1.44
CA LEU A 249 20.51 5.69 -2.61
C LEU A 249 22.03 5.81 -2.33
N LYS A 250 22.45 6.87 -1.63
CA LYS A 250 23.84 7.07 -1.24
C LYS A 250 24.32 5.97 -0.29
N ALA A 251 23.51 5.59 0.69
CA ALA A 251 23.83 4.51 1.63
C ALA A 251 23.99 3.15 0.91
N VAL A 252 23.06 2.80 0.03
CA VAL A 252 23.13 1.54 -0.73
C VAL A 252 24.31 1.52 -1.69
N LYS A 253 24.56 2.59 -2.46
CA LYS A 253 25.70 2.66 -3.37
C LYS A 253 27.05 2.60 -2.66
N SER A 254 27.16 3.09 -1.44
CA SER A 254 28.40 2.99 -0.65
C SER A 254 28.65 1.56 -0.15
N ALA A 255 27.61 0.81 0.17
CA ALA A 255 27.73 -0.56 0.66
C ALA A 255 27.77 -1.61 -0.47
N PHE A 256 27.08 -1.34 -1.56
CA PHE A 256 26.94 -2.25 -2.70
C PHE A 256 27.16 -1.47 -4.03
N PRO A 257 28.40 -1.25 -4.45
CA PRO A 257 28.69 -0.50 -5.67
C PRO A 257 28.13 -1.14 -6.95
N GLU A 258 27.91 -2.46 -6.95
CA GLU A 258 27.45 -3.23 -8.09
C GLU A 258 25.93 -3.22 -8.27
N ILE A 259 25.19 -2.76 -7.26
CA ILE A 259 23.72 -2.72 -7.33
C ILE A 259 23.25 -1.66 -8.31
N GLN A 260 22.45 -2.11 -9.27
CA GLN A 260 21.80 -1.25 -10.25
C GLN A 260 20.43 -0.80 -9.74
N LEU A 261 20.03 0.40 -10.16
CA LEU A 261 18.68 0.88 -9.96
C LEU A 261 17.80 0.38 -11.10
N ALA A 262 16.64 -0.15 -10.78
CA ALA A 262 15.58 -0.24 -11.78
C ALA A 262 15.17 1.18 -12.17
N ALA A 263 14.81 1.38 -13.45
CA ALA A 263 14.50 2.71 -13.98
C ALA A 263 13.48 3.42 -13.07
N PRO A 264 13.80 4.62 -12.57
CA PRO A 264 12.92 5.33 -11.66
C PRO A 264 11.66 5.76 -12.40
N PHE A 265 10.51 5.41 -11.88
CA PHE A 265 9.23 6.00 -12.26
C PHE A 265 8.91 7.12 -11.27
N GLY A 266 9.28 8.36 -11.59
CA GLY A 266 8.95 9.54 -10.78
C GLY A 266 9.41 9.46 -9.31
N ASN A 267 8.56 9.88 -8.37
CA ASN A 267 8.77 9.79 -6.93
C ASN A 267 8.50 8.38 -6.34
N GLU A 268 8.66 7.33 -7.14
CA GLU A 268 8.46 5.96 -6.67
C GLU A 268 9.52 5.52 -5.65
N PRO A 269 9.19 4.56 -4.75
CA PRO A 269 10.17 3.92 -3.91
C PRO A 269 11.32 3.38 -4.77
N ILE A 270 12.52 3.42 -4.24
CA ILE A 270 13.71 3.03 -4.98
C ILE A 270 13.70 1.50 -5.16
N ASP A 271 13.68 1.05 -6.42
CA ASP A 271 13.79 -0.35 -6.77
C ASP A 271 15.27 -0.68 -7.05
N PHE A 272 15.85 -1.55 -6.24
CA PHE A 272 17.22 -2.02 -6.40
C PHE A 272 17.25 -3.36 -7.12
N ILE A 273 18.11 -3.51 -8.14
CA ILE A 273 18.38 -4.79 -8.78
C ILE A 273 19.54 -5.45 -8.04
N VAL A 274 19.24 -6.50 -7.29
CA VAL A 274 20.16 -7.20 -6.40
C VAL A 274 20.50 -8.56 -7.00
N GLY A 275 21.79 -8.89 -7.07
CA GLY A 275 22.23 -10.21 -7.50
C GLY A 275 21.86 -11.30 -6.48
N LYS A 276 21.71 -12.55 -6.94
CA LYS A 276 21.38 -13.71 -6.11
C LYS A 276 22.29 -13.83 -4.88
N GLU A 277 23.60 -13.60 -5.03
CA GLU A 277 24.60 -13.74 -3.97
C GLU A 277 24.51 -12.63 -2.91
N ALA A 278 24.09 -11.43 -3.32
CA ALA A 278 23.93 -10.28 -2.43
C ALA A 278 22.55 -10.23 -1.76
N TRP A 279 21.65 -11.14 -2.05
CA TRP A 279 20.24 -11.10 -1.64
C TRP A 279 20.06 -11.02 -0.13
N VAL A 280 20.64 -11.98 0.61
CA VAL A 280 20.56 -12.01 2.09
C VAL A 280 21.34 -10.87 2.72
N SER A 281 22.50 -10.52 2.15
CA SER A 281 23.31 -9.40 2.64
C SER A 281 22.60 -8.07 2.47
N PHE A 282 21.87 -7.89 1.37
CA PHE A 282 21.04 -6.71 1.15
C PHE A 282 19.86 -6.67 2.14
N ALA A 283 19.19 -7.80 2.39
CA ALA A 283 18.10 -7.86 3.38
C ALA A 283 18.58 -7.46 4.79
N LYS A 284 19.77 -7.95 5.22
CA LYS A 284 20.40 -7.54 6.49
C LYS A 284 20.73 -6.04 6.51
N PHE A 285 21.28 -5.52 5.42
CA PHE A 285 21.60 -4.12 5.30
C PHE A 285 20.33 -3.24 5.36
N ALA A 286 19.25 -3.67 4.72
CA ALA A 286 17.97 -2.98 4.78
C ALA A 286 17.44 -2.91 6.23
N GLN A 287 17.56 -4.00 6.99
CA GLN A 287 17.15 -4.04 8.38
C GLN A 287 18.03 -3.17 9.28
N GLU A 288 19.35 -3.35 9.22
CA GLU A 288 20.29 -2.77 10.18
C GLU A 288 20.67 -1.31 9.85
N GLN A 289 20.88 -0.99 8.57
CA GLN A 289 21.38 0.31 8.14
C GLN A 289 20.30 1.25 7.62
N LEU A 290 19.25 0.70 6.99
CA LEU A 290 18.14 1.49 6.49
C LEU A 290 16.95 1.50 7.46
N ALA A 291 17.08 0.88 8.64
CA ALA A 291 16.01 0.80 9.65
C ALA A 291 14.69 0.23 9.08
N CYS A 292 14.77 -0.61 8.04
CA CYS A 292 13.61 -1.31 7.50
C CYS A 292 13.30 -2.52 8.40
N ASP A 293 12.60 -2.28 9.48
CA ASP A 293 12.25 -3.26 10.50
C ASP A 293 11.12 -4.21 10.07
N TYR A 294 10.47 -3.93 8.95
CA TYR A 294 9.32 -4.69 8.49
C TYR A 294 9.45 -5.15 7.03
N LEU A 295 9.18 -6.45 6.80
CA LEU A 295 8.99 -7.02 5.47
C LEU A 295 7.50 -6.97 5.10
N ILE A 296 7.15 -6.19 4.08
CA ILE A 296 5.77 -6.02 3.62
C ILE A 296 5.31 -7.25 2.88
N ASP A 297 6.09 -7.67 1.87
CA ASP A 297 5.74 -8.77 0.98
C ASP A 297 6.97 -9.32 0.25
N ILE A 298 6.89 -10.58 -0.20
CA ILE A 298 7.75 -11.17 -1.22
C ILE A 298 6.84 -11.71 -2.30
N THR A 299 7.07 -11.30 -3.54
CA THR A 299 6.29 -11.77 -4.69
C THR A 299 7.21 -12.14 -5.84
N ALA A 300 6.70 -12.88 -6.81
CA ALA A 300 7.42 -13.23 -8.00
C ALA A 300 6.67 -12.86 -9.28
N VAL A 301 7.42 -12.68 -10.36
CA VAL A 301 6.86 -12.42 -11.69
C VAL A 301 7.51 -13.36 -12.68
N ASP A 302 6.69 -14.08 -13.41
CA ASP A 302 7.14 -15.01 -14.42
C ASP A 302 7.30 -14.33 -15.79
N TRP A 303 8.54 -14.34 -16.32
CA TRP A 303 8.88 -13.93 -17.67
C TRP A 303 9.22 -15.15 -18.53
N PRO A 304 9.27 -15.03 -19.87
CA PRO A 304 9.63 -16.16 -20.72
C PRO A 304 10.95 -16.83 -20.36
N GLU A 305 11.98 -16.04 -20.04
CA GLU A 305 13.36 -16.53 -19.82
C GLU A 305 13.81 -16.49 -18.35
N ARG A 306 13.07 -15.81 -17.48
CA ARG A 306 13.46 -15.59 -16.08
C ARG A 306 12.26 -15.47 -15.15
N ILE A 307 12.52 -15.63 -13.86
CA ILE A 307 11.59 -15.30 -12.78
C ILE A 307 12.22 -14.16 -11.97
N ASP A 308 11.51 -13.05 -11.84
CA ASP A 308 11.91 -11.93 -11.00
C ASP A 308 11.26 -12.10 -9.61
N ILE A 309 12.08 -12.06 -8.55
CA ILE A 309 11.62 -12.06 -7.17
C ILE A 309 11.75 -10.64 -6.64
N ILE A 310 10.71 -10.14 -5.96
CA ILE A 310 10.67 -8.79 -5.42
C ILE A 310 10.35 -8.86 -3.94
N ALA A 311 11.29 -8.40 -3.09
CA ALA A 311 11.06 -8.18 -1.67
C ALA A 311 10.82 -6.70 -1.38
N GLN A 312 9.87 -6.42 -0.49
CA GLN A 312 9.39 -5.10 -0.16
C GLN A 312 9.61 -4.83 1.32
N PHE A 313 10.48 -3.89 1.63
CA PHE A 313 10.85 -3.52 2.99
C PHE A 313 10.26 -2.17 3.39
N LEU A 314 9.90 -2.00 4.65
CA LEU A 314 9.34 -0.77 5.21
C LEU A 314 10.03 -0.45 6.53
N SER A 315 10.38 0.81 6.71
CA SER A 315 10.71 1.35 8.02
C SER A 315 9.44 1.87 8.68
N LEU A 316 8.99 1.21 9.75
CA LEU A 316 7.81 1.65 10.50
C LEU A 316 8.06 2.95 11.26
N GLY A 317 9.30 3.16 11.72
CA GLY A 317 9.69 4.37 12.45
C GLY A 317 9.87 5.59 11.55
N GLU A 318 10.52 5.41 10.40
CA GLU A 318 10.87 6.50 9.47
C GLU A 318 9.90 6.61 8.29
N GLY A 319 9.05 5.61 8.03
CA GLY A 319 8.00 5.62 7.00
C GLY A 319 8.48 5.46 5.55
N HIS A 320 9.78 5.22 5.31
CA HIS A 320 10.29 4.99 3.96
C HIS A 320 10.21 3.52 3.55
N LYS A 321 10.21 3.28 2.24
CA LYS A 321 10.13 1.95 1.62
C LYS A 321 11.32 1.70 0.72
N VAL A 322 11.77 0.45 0.69
CA VAL A 322 12.86 -0.02 -0.15
C VAL A 322 12.45 -1.31 -0.81
N PHE A 323 12.69 -1.45 -2.10
CA PHE A 323 12.37 -2.64 -2.85
C PHE A 323 13.64 -3.26 -3.42
N ALA A 324 13.75 -4.57 -3.27
CA ALA A 324 14.84 -5.35 -3.84
C ALA A 324 14.25 -6.34 -4.87
N LYS A 325 14.82 -6.33 -6.05
CA LYS A 325 14.46 -7.22 -7.14
C LYS A 325 15.64 -8.12 -7.49
N CYS A 326 15.42 -9.43 -7.50
CA CYS A 326 16.38 -10.41 -7.99
C CYS A 326 15.81 -11.13 -9.19
N SER A 327 16.58 -11.20 -10.28
CA SER A 327 16.18 -11.90 -11.50
C SER A 327 16.91 -13.26 -11.56
N LEU A 328 16.13 -14.34 -11.55
CA LEU A 328 16.63 -15.71 -11.65
C LEU A 328 16.38 -16.26 -13.05
N PRO A 329 17.39 -16.79 -13.76
CA PRO A 329 17.17 -17.45 -15.05
C PRO A 329 16.31 -18.70 -14.85
N LYS A 330 15.41 -18.96 -15.80
CA LYS A 330 14.67 -20.23 -15.83
C LYS A 330 15.61 -21.35 -16.31
N PRO A 331 15.69 -22.45 -15.60
CA PRO A 331 16.42 -23.61 -16.09
C PRO A 331 15.72 -24.20 -17.31
N GLU A 332 16.48 -24.74 -18.25
CA GLU A 332 15.97 -25.42 -19.46
C GLU A 332 15.19 -26.69 -19.10
N ASP A 333 15.67 -27.41 -18.07
CA ASP A 333 14.98 -28.58 -17.53
C ASP A 333 13.83 -28.14 -16.60
N LYS A 334 12.60 -28.50 -16.96
CA LYS A 334 11.38 -28.21 -16.17
C LYS A 334 11.40 -28.82 -14.76
N ASN A 335 12.23 -29.83 -14.52
CA ASN A 335 12.37 -30.47 -13.20
C ASN A 335 13.34 -29.71 -12.30
N CYS A 336 14.20 -28.86 -12.84
CA CYS A 336 15.06 -27.98 -12.06
C CYS A 336 14.31 -26.70 -11.68
N LEU A 337 14.43 -26.30 -10.42
CA LEU A 337 13.83 -25.06 -9.94
C LEU A 337 14.90 -23.97 -9.87
N PRO A 338 14.57 -22.73 -10.22
CA PRO A 338 15.45 -21.61 -9.92
C PRO A 338 15.57 -21.47 -8.41
N GLU A 339 16.78 -21.22 -7.93
CA GLU A 339 17.09 -21.21 -6.50
C GLU A 339 17.61 -19.85 -6.05
N ILE A 340 17.22 -19.45 -4.84
CA ILE A 340 17.72 -18.26 -4.14
C ILE A 340 17.83 -18.56 -2.64
N GLN A 341 18.70 -17.85 -1.93
CA GLN A 341 18.79 -17.99 -0.49
C GLN A 341 17.56 -17.39 0.21
N SER A 342 17.09 -18.08 1.25
CA SER A 342 16.00 -17.60 2.11
C SER A 342 16.42 -16.40 2.95
N ILE A 343 15.53 -15.44 3.13
CA ILE A 343 15.72 -14.31 4.05
C ILE A 343 14.96 -14.49 5.38
N THR A 344 14.46 -15.68 5.66
CA THR A 344 13.76 -16.01 6.92
C THR A 344 14.62 -15.77 8.16
N THR A 345 15.94 -15.90 8.06
CA THR A 345 16.89 -15.62 9.13
C THR A 345 16.96 -14.13 9.49
N VAL A 346 16.59 -13.25 8.58
CA VAL A 346 16.56 -11.80 8.77
C VAL A 346 15.14 -11.33 9.09
N TYR A 347 14.19 -11.77 8.30
CA TYR A 347 12.78 -11.45 8.45
C TYR A 347 11.95 -12.73 8.64
N PRO A 348 11.53 -13.09 9.84
CA PRO A 348 10.72 -14.28 10.07
C PRO A 348 9.41 -14.31 9.28
N ALA A 349 8.86 -13.14 8.95
CA ALA A 349 7.66 -13.02 8.11
C ALA A 349 7.86 -13.56 6.68
N ALA A 350 9.09 -13.69 6.22
CA ALA A 350 9.43 -14.26 4.91
C ALA A 350 9.03 -15.74 4.79
N GLU A 351 8.94 -16.48 5.91
CA GLU A 351 8.60 -17.91 5.93
C GLU A 351 7.33 -18.21 5.10
N TRP A 352 6.27 -17.45 5.33
CA TRP A 352 5.00 -17.65 4.62
C TRP A 352 5.04 -17.16 3.17
N LYS A 353 5.73 -16.06 2.92
CA LYS A 353 5.80 -15.45 1.61
C LYS A 353 6.72 -16.20 0.65
N GLU A 354 7.80 -16.75 1.13
CA GLU A 354 8.65 -17.62 0.35
C GLU A 354 7.96 -18.94 -0.01
N ARG A 355 7.16 -19.51 0.90
CA ARG A 355 6.30 -20.67 0.59
C ARG A 355 5.23 -20.35 -0.47
N GLU A 356 4.64 -19.14 -0.44
CA GLU A 356 3.72 -18.70 -1.48
C GLU A 356 4.40 -18.64 -2.84
N VAL A 357 5.59 -18.04 -2.92
CA VAL A 357 6.36 -17.97 -4.15
C VAL A 357 6.80 -19.36 -4.62
N TYR A 358 7.22 -20.24 -3.70
CA TYR A 358 7.52 -21.62 -4.02
C TYR A 358 6.30 -22.34 -4.61
N ASP A 359 5.17 -22.26 -3.96
CA ASP A 359 3.96 -22.98 -4.36
C ASP A 359 3.40 -22.51 -5.71
N MET A 360 3.43 -21.18 -5.95
CA MET A 360 2.83 -20.59 -7.15
C MET A 360 3.77 -20.53 -8.36
N PHE A 361 5.08 -20.32 -8.13
CA PHE A 361 6.06 -20.09 -9.20
C PHE A 361 7.16 -21.15 -9.26
N GLY A 362 7.30 -22.01 -8.25
CA GLY A 362 8.33 -23.03 -8.20
C GLY A 362 9.73 -22.46 -8.09
N VAL A 363 9.95 -21.53 -7.17
CA VAL A 363 11.28 -21.06 -6.80
C VAL A 363 11.70 -21.73 -5.50
N SER A 364 12.87 -22.33 -5.49
CA SER A 364 13.45 -22.98 -4.29
C SER A 364 14.17 -21.94 -3.44
N PHE A 365 13.88 -21.91 -2.13
CA PHE A 365 14.54 -21.03 -1.16
C PHE A 365 15.50 -21.83 -0.28
N GLU A 366 16.80 -21.72 -0.57
CA GLU A 366 17.84 -22.40 0.17
C GLU A 366 17.92 -21.88 1.62
N GLY A 367 17.92 -22.80 2.58
CA GLY A 367 17.94 -22.44 4.01
C GLY A 367 16.58 -22.07 4.61
N HIS A 368 15.51 -22.23 3.86
CA HIS A 368 14.14 -22.07 4.39
C HIS A 368 13.82 -23.18 5.41
N PRO A 369 13.25 -22.86 6.59
CA PRO A 369 13.04 -23.85 7.65
C PRO A 369 12.01 -24.92 7.30
N ASP A 370 10.99 -24.61 6.50
CA ASP A 370 9.88 -25.51 6.15
C ASP A 370 9.28 -25.15 4.79
N LEU A 371 9.97 -25.50 3.69
CA LEU A 371 9.54 -25.16 2.34
C LEU A 371 8.52 -26.18 1.80
N ARG A 372 7.28 -26.06 2.25
CA ARG A 372 6.13 -26.86 1.76
C ARG A 372 5.13 -25.97 1.03
N ARG A 373 4.32 -26.58 0.16
CA ARG A 373 3.18 -25.90 -0.48
C ARG A 373 2.22 -25.35 0.58
N ILE A 374 1.49 -24.28 0.26
CA ILE A 374 0.60 -23.59 1.20
C ILE A 374 -0.82 -23.45 0.66
N PHE A 375 -1.00 -23.27 -0.65
CA PHE A 375 -2.30 -23.09 -1.30
C PHE A 375 -2.74 -24.29 -2.10
N THR A 376 -1.78 -25.01 -2.70
CA THR A 376 -2.08 -26.23 -3.45
C THR A 376 -1.77 -27.48 -2.62
N GLU A 377 -2.30 -28.61 -3.02
CA GLU A 377 -2.02 -29.90 -2.39
C GLU A 377 -0.56 -30.30 -2.61
N GLU A 378 0.00 -31.11 -1.71
CA GLU A 378 1.42 -31.53 -1.79
C GLU A 378 1.74 -32.30 -3.09
N ASN A 379 0.76 -33.04 -3.61
CA ASN A 379 0.85 -33.82 -4.84
C ASN A 379 0.42 -33.04 -6.10
N PHE A 380 0.18 -31.74 -5.97
CA PHE A 380 -0.20 -30.90 -7.12
C PHE A 380 0.96 -30.79 -8.11
N GLU A 381 0.71 -31.15 -9.37
CA GLU A 381 1.71 -31.10 -10.44
C GLU A 381 1.75 -29.72 -11.09
N GLY A 382 2.96 -29.12 -11.10
CA GLY A 382 3.22 -27.82 -11.75
C GLY A 382 3.09 -26.60 -10.83
N TRP A 383 3.09 -25.41 -11.43
CA TRP A 383 3.19 -24.11 -10.77
C TRP A 383 2.13 -23.16 -11.35
N PRO A 384 0.99 -22.96 -10.67
CA PRO A 384 -0.23 -22.37 -11.26
C PRO A 384 -0.08 -20.94 -11.78
N LEU A 385 0.87 -20.15 -11.28
CA LEU A 385 1.09 -18.77 -11.74
C LEU A 385 2.19 -18.62 -12.78
N ARG A 386 2.82 -19.71 -13.20
CA ARG A 386 3.71 -19.68 -14.37
C ARG A 386 2.88 -19.57 -15.67
N LYS A 387 3.41 -18.84 -16.64
CA LYS A 387 2.75 -18.65 -17.95
C LYS A 387 2.75 -19.90 -18.81
N ASP A 388 3.66 -20.83 -18.53
CA ASP A 388 3.77 -22.15 -19.18
C ASP A 388 2.92 -23.24 -18.50
N PHE A 389 2.17 -22.89 -17.45
CA PHE A 389 1.25 -23.80 -16.78
C PHE A 389 -0.04 -23.94 -17.56
N GLU A 390 -0.34 -25.19 -17.98
CA GLU A 390 -1.59 -25.55 -18.62
C GLU A 390 -2.58 -26.03 -17.58
N PHE A 391 -3.69 -25.31 -17.41
CA PHE A 391 -4.79 -25.78 -16.56
C PHE A 391 -5.39 -27.05 -17.16
N PRO A 392 -5.54 -28.13 -16.37
CA PRO A 392 -6.24 -29.29 -16.85
C PRO A 392 -7.64 -28.85 -17.31
N HIS A 393 -7.95 -29.10 -18.56
CA HIS A 393 -9.26 -28.82 -19.11
C HIS A 393 -10.29 -29.55 -18.27
N LEU A 394 -11.07 -28.82 -17.49
CA LEU A 394 -12.31 -29.33 -16.95
C LEU A 394 -13.20 -29.65 -18.18
N SER A 395 -13.15 -30.89 -18.61
CA SER A 395 -14.17 -31.41 -19.54
C SER A 395 -15.52 -31.14 -18.88
N ARG A 396 -16.23 -30.14 -19.38
CA ARG A 396 -17.65 -30.00 -19.06
C ARG A 396 -18.32 -31.15 -19.77
N GLU A 397 -18.48 -32.30 -19.07
CA GLU A 397 -19.48 -33.28 -19.42
C GLU A 397 -20.89 -32.71 -19.15
#